data_b287ec7044495c70b2bb9b4a118c41cf
#
_entry.id   b287ec7044495c70b2bb9b4a118c41cf
#
_cell.length_a   1.000
_cell.length_b   1.000
_cell.length_c   1.000
_cell.angle_alpha   90.00
_cell.angle_beta   90.00
_cell.angle_gamma   90.00
#
_symmetry.space_group_name_H-M   'P 1'
#
loop_
_entity.id
_entity.type
_entity.pdbx_description
1 polymer ?
#
loop_
_entity_poly.entity_id
_entity_poly.type
_entity_poly.pdbx_seq_one_letter_code
_entity_poly.pdbx_strand_id
1 'polypeptide(L)'
;LIQAKSIKEVGIVKTDIAQRLSLFIPLTASYFLFNETFSQLKIIGFIVGFSAIFFTLNKKSESKSNNWVYPLLVLLGFGIIDILFKKVAVFKDFSFTTSLFLIFCGAFIVSILFLIGKILIQKEKLESKNILWGLALGILNFGNILFYLKAHKALAENPSTVFAGMNMGVIILGSLAGILLFKEKMTKWNYFGVLLAIISIIIITLSQLK
;
A
#
# COMPACT_ATOMS: atom_id res chain seq x y z
N LEU A 1 11.63 1.65 7.32
CA LEU A 1 13.09 1.50 7.24
C LEU A 1 13.51 0.81 5.96
N ILE A 2 13.02 -0.40 5.67
CA ILE A 2 13.34 -1.18 4.45
C ILE A 2 12.98 -0.40 3.19
N GLN A 3 11.78 0.19 3.12
CA GLN A 3 11.33 1.01 2.00
C GLN A 3 12.23 2.23 1.78
N ALA A 4 12.58 2.96 2.83
CA ALA A 4 13.47 4.11 2.75
C ALA A 4 14.86 3.71 2.25
N LYS A 5 15.37 2.55 2.69
CA LYS A 5 16.64 1.99 2.22
C LYS A 5 16.56 1.54 0.77
N SER A 6 15.45 0.92 0.36
CA SER A 6 15.18 0.57 -1.03
C SER A 6 15.22 1.81 -1.95
N ILE A 7 14.51 2.89 -1.56
CA ILE A 7 14.51 4.15 -2.33
C ILE A 7 15.94 4.71 -2.47
N LYS A 8 16.73 4.65 -1.40
CA LYS A 8 18.11 5.16 -1.40
C LYS A 8 19.02 4.34 -2.33
N GLU A 9 18.88 3.02 -2.34
CA GLU A 9 19.75 2.08 -3.07
C GLU A 9 19.35 1.94 -4.56
N VAL A 10 18.08 1.71 -4.84
CA VAL A 10 17.62 1.37 -6.20
C VAL A 10 16.70 2.44 -6.82
N GLY A 11 16.38 3.47 -6.08
CA GLY A 11 15.51 4.57 -6.52
C GLY A 11 14.03 4.36 -6.26
N ILE A 12 13.27 5.45 -6.34
CA ILE A 12 11.85 5.49 -6.01
C ILE A 12 11.00 4.63 -6.97
N VAL A 13 11.33 4.62 -8.27
CA VAL A 13 10.54 3.92 -9.30
C VAL A 13 10.55 2.41 -9.07
N LYS A 14 11.73 1.80 -8.87
CA LYS A 14 11.85 0.35 -8.62
C LYS A 14 11.19 -0.04 -7.31
N THR A 15 11.29 0.80 -6.28
CA THR A 15 10.65 0.57 -4.98
C THR A 15 9.13 0.64 -5.09
N ASP A 16 8.58 1.62 -5.83
CA ASP A 16 7.14 1.75 -6.06
C ASP A 16 6.58 0.58 -6.89
N ILE A 17 7.32 0.12 -7.91
CA ILE A 17 6.98 -1.09 -8.66
C ILE A 17 6.86 -2.29 -7.72
N ALA A 18 7.86 -2.51 -6.87
CA ALA A 18 7.86 -3.62 -5.92
C ALA A 18 6.68 -3.54 -4.93
N GLN A 19 6.39 -2.35 -4.41
CA GLN A 19 5.26 -2.10 -3.52
C GLN A 19 3.92 -2.40 -4.21
N ARG A 20 3.73 -2.02 -5.47
CA ARG A 20 2.48 -2.30 -6.20
C ARG A 20 2.35 -3.76 -6.60
N LEU A 21 3.45 -4.40 -6.99
CA LEU A 21 3.47 -5.82 -7.27
C LEU A 21 3.21 -6.67 -6.02
N SER A 22 3.40 -6.14 -4.81
CA SER A 22 3.04 -6.83 -3.57
C SER A 22 1.55 -7.21 -3.52
N LEU A 23 0.68 -6.54 -4.29
CA LEU A 23 -0.75 -6.87 -4.43
C LEU A 23 -1.00 -8.32 -4.85
N PHE A 24 -0.07 -8.96 -5.58
CA PHE A 24 -0.19 -10.40 -5.91
C PHE A 24 -0.30 -11.28 -4.67
N ILE A 25 0.41 -10.94 -3.59
CA ILE A 25 0.45 -11.72 -2.35
C ILE A 25 -0.92 -11.75 -1.67
N PRO A 26 -1.56 -10.61 -1.32
CA PRO A 26 -2.87 -10.62 -0.69
C PRO A 26 -3.99 -11.08 -1.62
N LEU A 27 -3.90 -10.91 -2.94
CA LEU A 27 -4.86 -11.50 -3.88
C LEU A 27 -4.78 -13.03 -3.89
N THR A 28 -3.58 -13.60 -3.92
CA THR A 28 -3.37 -15.05 -3.79
C THR A 28 -3.87 -15.54 -2.43
N ALA A 29 -3.59 -14.80 -1.35
CA ALA A 29 -4.08 -15.10 -0.02
C ALA A 29 -5.62 -15.02 0.08
N SER A 30 -6.27 -14.13 -0.68
CA SER A 30 -7.73 -14.03 -0.73
C SER A 30 -8.35 -15.36 -1.19
N TYR A 31 -7.78 -15.99 -2.19
CA TYR A 31 -8.24 -17.28 -2.67
C TYR A 31 -7.91 -18.43 -1.69
N PHE A 32 -6.63 -18.56 -1.28
CA PHE A 32 -6.16 -19.71 -0.51
C PHE A 32 -6.41 -19.61 1.00
N LEU A 33 -6.28 -18.43 1.60
CA LEU A 33 -6.40 -18.24 3.06
C LEU A 33 -7.78 -17.75 3.48
N PHE A 34 -8.46 -17.01 2.63
CA PHE A 34 -9.78 -16.44 2.96
C PHE A 34 -10.94 -17.12 2.22
N ASN A 35 -10.64 -18.17 1.43
CA ASN A 35 -11.61 -18.96 0.65
C ASN A 35 -12.53 -18.11 -0.24
N GLU A 36 -12.01 -16.99 -0.75
CA GLU A 36 -12.75 -16.12 -1.63
C GLU A 36 -12.86 -16.73 -3.03
N THR A 37 -14.07 -16.83 -3.56
CA THR A 37 -14.31 -17.27 -4.94
C THR A 37 -14.22 -16.09 -5.91
N PHE A 38 -13.47 -16.26 -6.99
CA PHE A 38 -13.32 -15.22 -8.00
C PHE A 38 -14.26 -15.46 -9.17
N SER A 39 -15.20 -14.52 -9.39
CA SER A 39 -15.98 -14.50 -10.62
C SER A 39 -15.10 -14.14 -11.83
N GLN A 40 -15.51 -14.56 -13.04
CA GLN A 40 -14.79 -14.19 -14.27
C GLN A 40 -14.62 -12.68 -14.41
N LEU A 41 -15.65 -11.91 -14.05
CA LEU A 41 -15.62 -10.46 -14.09
C LEU A 41 -14.58 -9.88 -13.14
N LYS A 42 -14.43 -10.46 -11.92
CA LYS A 42 -13.43 -10.05 -10.95
C LYS A 42 -12.01 -10.32 -11.47
N ILE A 43 -11.77 -11.47 -12.09
CA ILE A 43 -10.47 -11.80 -12.69
C ILE A 43 -10.12 -10.81 -13.81
N ILE A 44 -11.07 -10.46 -14.68
CA ILE A 44 -10.88 -9.43 -15.70
C ILE A 44 -10.51 -8.10 -15.06
N GLY A 45 -11.20 -7.70 -13.98
CA GLY A 45 -10.87 -6.50 -13.21
C GLY A 45 -9.43 -6.49 -12.69
N PHE A 46 -8.93 -7.62 -12.19
CA PHE A 46 -7.53 -7.74 -11.74
C PHE A 46 -6.55 -7.62 -12.90
N ILE A 47 -6.78 -8.27 -14.03
CA ILE A 47 -5.93 -8.17 -15.22
C ILE A 47 -5.85 -6.72 -15.70
N VAL A 48 -6.97 -6.01 -15.76
CA VAL A 48 -7.01 -4.59 -16.10
C VAL A 48 -6.25 -3.75 -15.07
N GLY A 49 -6.39 -4.05 -13.77
CA GLY A 49 -5.68 -3.37 -12.68
C GLY A 49 -4.16 -3.57 -12.74
N PHE A 50 -3.68 -4.79 -13.01
CA PHE A 50 -2.24 -5.02 -13.21
C PHE A 50 -1.71 -4.32 -14.47
N SER A 51 -2.49 -4.28 -15.53
CA SER A 51 -2.16 -3.48 -16.72
C SER A 51 -2.06 -1.99 -16.38
N ALA A 52 -2.96 -1.46 -15.54
CA ALA A 52 -2.90 -0.08 -15.04
C ALA A 52 -1.59 0.20 -14.30
N ILE A 53 -1.17 -0.70 -13.40
CA ILE A 53 0.11 -0.60 -12.69
C ILE A 53 1.27 -0.51 -13.68
N PHE A 54 1.32 -1.41 -14.67
CA PHE A 54 2.38 -1.44 -15.66
C PHE A 54 2.48 -0.12 -16.45
N PHE A 55 1.37 0.40 -16.95
CA PHE A 55 1.37 1.65 -17.71
C PHE A 55 1.65 2.88 -16.87
N THR A 56 1.19 2.91 -15.61
CA THR A 56 1.43 4.04 -14.71
C THR A 56 2.89 4.13 -14.28
N LEU A 57 3.57 3.00 -14.11
CA LEU A 57 4.96 2.91 -13.67
C LEU A 57 5.97 2.97 -14.82
N ASN A 58 5.54 3.20 -16.05
CA ASN A 58 6.43 3.33 -17.20
C ASN A 58 7.20 4.68 -17.15
N LYS A 59 8.08 4.81 -16.15
CA LYS A 59 9.02 5.93 -15.99
C LYS A 59 10.44 5.41 -16.11
N LYS A 60 11.33 6.19 -16.74
CA LYS A 60 12.77 5.88 -16.77
C LYS A 60 13.31 5.88 -15.34
N SER A 61 13.89 4.77 -14.92
CA SER A 61 14.52 4.64 -13.59
C SER A 61 15.98 5.07 -13.70
N GLU A 62 16.38 6.12 -13.01
CA GLU A 62 17.78 6.42 -12.74
C GLU A 62 18.25 5.52 -11.59
N SER A 63 18.57 4.27 -11.94
CA SER A 63 18.99 3.28 -10.94
C SER A 63 20.46 3.46 -10.62
N LYS A 64 20.77 3.69 -9.35
CA LYS A 64 22.15 3.81 -8.84
C LYS A 64 22.80 2.44 -8.56
N SER A 65 22.00 1.41 -8.34
CA SER A 65 22.49 0.06 -8.06
C SER A 65 21.54 -1.02 -8.60
N ASN A 66 22.06 -2.23 -8.77
CA ASN A 66 21.27 -3.39 -9.22
C ASN A 66 20.93 -4.34 -8.06
N ASN A 67 20.84 -3.83 -6.85
CA ASN A 67 20.55 -4.63 -5.65
C ASN A 67 19.04 -4.87 -5.48
N TRP A 68 18.54 -6.01 -5.95
CA TRP A 68 17.14 -6.40 -5.91
C TRP A 68 16.63 -6.87 -4.53
N VAL A 69 17.52 -7.04 -3.56
CA VAL A 69 17.14 -7.54 -2.22
C VAL A 69 16.16 -6.60 -1.54
N TYR A 70 16.40 -5.28 -1.58
CA TYR A 70 15.52 -4.31 -0.92
C TYR A 70 14.13 -4.20 -1.58
N PRO A 71 13.99 -4.10 -2.91
CA PRO A 71 12.69 -4.18 -3.57
C PRO A 71 11.95 -5.48 -3.26
N LEU A 72 12.64 -6.62 -3.21
CA LEU A 72 12.02 -7.89 -2.86
C LEU A 72 11.49 -7.90 -1.42
N LEU A 73 12.27 -7.37 -0.46
CA LEU A 73 11.82 -7.21 0.92
C LEU A 73 10.62 -6.24 1.04
N VAL A 74 10.58 -5.19 0.22
CA VAL A 74 9.42 -4.28 0.14
C VAL A 74 8.20 -5.04 -0.38
N LEU A 75 8.33 -5.79 -1.47
CA LEU A 75 7.25 -6.59 -2.05
C LEU A 75 6.67 -7.58 -1.03
N LEU A 76 7.54 -8.38 -0.39
CA LEU A 76 7.10 -9.36 0.61
C LEU A 76 6.49 -8.68 1.84
N GLY A 77 7.14 -7.62 2.34
CA GLY A 77 6.71 -6.91 3.54
C GLY A 77 5.32 -6.29 3.37
N PHE A 78 5.05 -5.58 2.28
CA PHE A 78 3.73 -4.98 2.02
C PHE A 78 2.66 -6.06 1.81
N GLY A 79 2.96 -7.12 1.06
CA GLY A 79 2.02 -8.21 0.86
C GLY A 79 1.63 -8.92 2.17
N ILE A 80 2.59 -9.17 3.06
CA ILE A 80 2.32 -9.75 4.38
C ILE A 80 1.51 -8.78 5.26
N ILE A 81 1.84 -7.48 5.25
CA ILE A 81 1.12 -6.46 6.02
C ILE A 81 -0.35 -6.41 5.60
N ASP A 82 -0.65 -6.46 4.31
CA ASP A 82 -2.02 -6.46 3.80
C ASP A 82 -2.82 -7.65 4.32
N ILE A 83 -2.23 -8.87 4.31
CA ILE A 83 -2.85 -10.07 4.88
C ILE A 83 -3.12 -9.91 6.38
N LEU A 84 -2.16 -9.36 7.12
CA LEU A 84 -2.30 -9.13 8.56
C LEU A 84 -3.41 -8.11 8.85
N PHE A 85 -3.50 -7.02 8.10
CA PHE A 85 -4.58 -6.05 8.26
C PHE A 85 -5.96 -6.67 8.02
N LYS A 86 -6.10 -7.53 7.00
CA LYS A 86 -7.35 -8.27 6.80
C LYS A 86 -7.67 -9.14 8.01
N LYS A 87 -6.71 -9.92 8.51
CA LYS A 87 -6.92 -10.76 9.70
C LYS A 87 -7.36 -9.95 10.91
N VAL A 88 -6.70 -8.82 11.18
CA VAL A 88 -7.06 -7.93 12.28
C VAL A 88 -8.45 -7.33 12.11
N ALA A 89 -8.81 -6.92 10.89
CA ALA A 89 -10.10 -6.29 10.62
C ALA A 89 -11.31 -7.21 10.89
N VAL A 90 -11.13 -8.52 10.71
CA VAL A 90 -12.19 -9.53 10.94
C VAL A 90 -12.02 -10.32 12.24
N PHE A 91 -11.06 -9.94 13.07
CA PHE A 91 -10.83 -10.59 14.36
C PHE A 91 -12.02 -10.35 15.30
N LYS A 92 -12.53 -11.42 15.94
CA LYS A 92 -13.78 -11.39 16.69
C LYS A 92 -13.60 -11.28 18.21
N ASP A 93 -12.42 -11.66 18.73
CA ASP A 93 -12.19 -11.72 20.18
C ASP A 93 -12.05 -10.34 20.82
N PHE A 94 -11.68 -9.32 20.05
CA PHE A 94 -11.63 -7.94 20.51
C PHE A 94 -12.53 -7.04 19.66
N SER A 95 -13.01 -5.96 20.29
CA SER A 95 -13.69 -4.92 19.51
C SER A 95 -12.74 -4.31 18.48
N PHE A 96 -13.30 -3.82 17.36
CA PHE A 96 -12.52 -3.15 16.32
C PHE A 96 -11.65 -2.01 16.87
N THR A 97 -12.19 -1.23 17.80
CA THR A 97 -11.49 -0.11 18.45
C THR A 97 -10.33 -0.60 19.31
N THR A 98 -10.52 -1.71 20.05
CA THR A 98 -9.46 -2.32 20.86
C THR A 98 -8.34 -2.85 19.99
N SER A 99 -8.64 -3.55 18.89
CA SER A 99 -7.64 -4.04 17.96
C SER A 99 -6.81 -2.91 17.36
N LEU A 100 -7.48 -1.83 16.94
CA LEU A 100 -6.83 -0.63 16.40
C LEU A 100 -5.90 0.02 17.45
N PHE A 101 -6.40 0.19 18.67
CA PHE A 101 -5.61 0.76 19.78
C PHE A 101 -4.36 -0.07 20.06
N LEU A 102 -4.48 -1.40 20.17
CA LEU A 102 -3.35 -2.30 20.43
C LEU A 102 -2.29 -2.23 19.32
N ILE A 103 -2.71 -2.16 18.04
CA ILE A 103 -1.78 -2.01 16.91
C ILE A 103 -0.97 -0.72 17.04
N PHE A 104 -1.65 0.42 17.32
CA PHE A 104 -0.96 1.69 17.45
C PHE A 104 -0.08 1.77 18.69
N CYS A 105 -0.49 1.19 19.81
CA CYS A 105 0.38 1.05 20.99
C CYS A 105 1.63 0.22 20.69
N GLY A 106 1.48 -0.93 20.04
CA GLY A 106 2.61 -1.76 19.63
C GLY A 106 3.56 -1.03 18.67
N ALA A 107 3.01 -0.36 17.65
CA ALA A 107 3.79 0.44 16.72
C ALA A 107 4.53 1.59 17.41
N PHE A 108 3.90 2.24 18.38
CA PHE A 108 4.50 3.32 19.17
C PHE A 108 5.68 2.81 20.01
N ILE A 109 5.51 1.69 20.73
CA ILE A 109 6.58 1.07 21.53
C ILE A 109 7.78 0.73 20.63
N VAL A 110 7.54 0.04 19.50
CA VAL A 110 8.62 -0.31 18.56
C VAL A 110 9.30 0.94 18.02
N SER A 111 8.54 1.98 17.69
CA SER A 111 9.10 3.25 17.20
C SER A 111 9.98 3.95 18.23
N ILE A 112 9.56 3.96 19.50
CA ILE A 112 10.37 4.52 20.60
C ILE A 112 11.68 3.73 20.78
N LEU A 113 11.61 2.39 20.81
CA LEU A 113 12.81 1.56 20.94
C LEU A 113 13.79 1.83 19.79
N PHE A 114 13.28 1.98 18.57
CA PHE A 114 14.10 2.33 17.41
C PHE A 114 14.72 3.72 17.52
N LEU A 115 13.95 4.70 17.99
CA LEU A 115 14.41 6.07 18.20
C LEU A 115 15.52 6.14 19.26
N ILE A 116 15.31 5.48 20.40
CA ILE A 116 16.31 5.38 21.48
C ILE A 116 17.59 4.74 20.93
N GLY A 117 17.48 3.63 20.18
CA GLY A 117 18.63 2.99 19.55
C GLY A 117 19.40 3.92 18.62
N LYS A 118 18.71 4.74 17.81
CA LYS A 118 19.35 5.73 16.93
C LYS A 118 20.06 6.84 17.71
N ILE A 119 19.43 7.38 18.75
CA ILE A 119 20.01 8.43 19.57
C ILE A 119 21.26 7.91 20.29
N LEU A 120 21.19 6.73 20.89
CA LEU A 120 22.30 6.17 21.68
C LEU A 120 23.48 5.69 20.82
N ILE A 121 23.17 5.01 19.68
CA ILE A 121 24.21 4.39 18.84
C ILE A 121 24.73 5.36 17.79
N GLN A 122 23.85 6.11 17.12
CA GLN A 122 24.19 6.99 15.98
C GLN A 122 24.35 8.46 16.40
N LYS A 123 24.06 8.81 17.67
CA LYS A 123 24.10 10.19 18.19
C LYS A 123 23.31 11.18 17.33
N GLU A 124 22.24 10.70 16.66
CA GLU A 124 21.35 11.57 15.86
C GLU A 124 20.63 12.57 16.78
N LYS A 125 20.61 13.84 16.37
CA LYS A 125 19.88 14.90 17.07
C LYS A 125 18.44 14.94 16.60
N LEU A 126 17.51 15.05 17.54
CA LEU A 126 16.10 15.28 17.25
C LEU A 126 15.88 16.76 16.87
N GLU A 127 15.46 17.00 15.64
CA GLU A 127 15.05 18.32 15.19
C GLU A 127 13.53 18.47 15.33
N SER A 128 13.06 19.59 15.91
CA SER A 128 11.62 19.88 16.08
C SER A 128 10.86 19.83 14.75
N LYS A 129 11.51 20.19 13.66
CA LYS A 129 10.93 20.12 12.31
C LYS A 129 10.58 18.69 11.89
N ASN A 130 11.42 17.71 12.23
CA ASN A 130 11.17 16.29 11.96
C ASN A 130 10.00 15.75 12.78
N ILE A 131 9.81 16.24 14.01
CA ILE A 131 8.66 15.88 14.85
C ILE A 131 7.36 16.39 14.23
N LEU A 132 7.33 17.65 13.77
CA LEU A 132 6.13 18.23 13.14
C LEU A 132 5.70 17.46 11.87
N TRP A 133 6.66 17.17 10.97
CA TRP A 133 6.39 16.38 9.77
C TRP A 133 5.98 14.94 10.11
N GLY A 134 6.60 14.34 11.14
CA GLY A 134 6.24 13.02 11.64
C GLY A 134 4.81 12.98 12.18
N LEU A 135 4.37 14.01 12.90
CA LEU A 135 3.01 14.12 13.41
C LEU A 135 1.99 14.25 12.29
N ALA A 136 2.25 15.13 11.32
CA ALA A 136 1.39 15.29 10.15
C ALA A 136 1.24 13.98 9.35
N LEU A 137 2.34 13.30 9.08
CA LEU A 137 2.35 11.99 8.42
C LEU A 137 1.62 10.93 9.26
N GLY A 138 1.79 10.95 10.58
CA GLY A 138 1.13 10.03 11.51
C GLY A 138 -0.39 10.15 11.49
N ILE A 139 -0.92 11.38 11.48
CA ILE A 139 -2.36 11.63 11.38
C ILE A 139 -2.94 11.10 10.07
N LEU A 140 -2.27 11.38 8.94
CA LEU A 140 -2.70 10.89 7.64
C LEU A 140 -2.64 9.36 7.56
N ASN A 141 -1.58 8.76 8.10
CA ASN A 141 -1.43 7.30 8.11
C ASN A 141 -2.44 6.61 9.03
N PHE A 142 -2.77 7.24 10.18
CA PHE A 142 -3.86 6.77 11.06
C PHE A 142 -5.19 6.70 10.30
N GLY A 143 -5.55 7.78 9.60
CA GLY A 143 -6.76 7.82 8.76
C GLY A 143 -6.75 6.73 7.70
N ASN A 144 -5.62 6.56 7.00
CA ASN A 144 -5.45 5.52 5.99
C ASN A 144 -5.69 4.11 6.57
N ILE A 145 -5.04 3.76 7.67
CA ILE A 145 -5.20 2.45 8.32
C ILE A 145 -6.62 2.26 8.84
N LEU A 146 -7.21 3.29 9.46
CA LEU A 146 -8.58 3.24 9.97
C LEU A 146 -9.58 2.92 8.86
N PHE A 147 -9.53 3.63 7.73
CA PHE A 147 -10.45 3.40 6.61
C PHE A 147 -10.18 2.08 5.92
N TYR A 148 -8.91 1.66 5.79
CA TYR A 148 -8.55 0.38 5.22
C TYR A 148 -9.10 -0.80 6.03
N LEU A 149 -8.94 -0.77 7.35
CA LEU A 149 -9.51 -1.79 8.24
C LEU A 149 -11.05 -1.78 8.23
N LYS A 150 -11.69 -0.59 8.18
CA LYS A 150 -13.15 -0.48 8.04
C LYS A 150 -13.63 -1.08 6.72
N ALA A 151 -12.92 -0.85 5.61
CA ALA A 151 -13.25 -1.44 4.32
C ALA A 151 -13.15 -2.97 4.37
N HIS A 152 -12.11 -3.53 4.98
CA HIS A 152 -11.98 -4.98 5.16
C HIS A 152 -13.05 -5.58 6.07
N LYS A 153 -13.53 -4.82 7.06
CA LYS A 153 -14.64 -5.25 7.89
C LYS A 153 -15.97 -5.22 7.13
N ALA A 154 -16.20 -4.18 6.34
CA ALA A 154 -17.42 -4.03 5.52
C ALA A 154 -17.49 -5.07 4.39
N LEU A 155 -16.35 -5.42 3.79
CA LEU A 155 -16.23 -6.40 2.71
C LEU A 155 -15.50 -7.66 3.20
N ALA A 156 -15.95 -8.23 4.33
CA ALA A 156 -15.26 -9.32 5.01
C ALA A 156 -15.10 -10.57 4.12
N GLU A 157 -16.08 -10.86 3.27
CA GLU A 157 -16.09 -12.01 2.37
C GLU A 157 -15.38 -11.76 1.03
N ASN A 158 -15.07 -10.48 0.73
CA ASN A 158 -14.47 -10.05 -0.51
C ASN A 158 -13.18 -9.23 -0.29
N PRO A 159 -12.18 -9.76 0.42
CA PRO A 159 -10.96 -9.02 0.73
C PRO A 159 -10.18 -8.57 -0.50
N SER A 160 -10.21 -9.34 -1.59
CA SER A 160 -9.53 -8.98 -2.83
C SER A 160 -10.03 -7.66 -3.42
N THR A 161 -11.31 -7.33 -3.24
CA THR A 161 -11.89 -6.05 -3.66
C THR A 161 -11.27 -4.89 -2.90
N VAL A 162 -11.05 -5.04 -1.60
CA VAL A 162 -10.40 -4.00 -0.78
C VAL A 162 -8.93 -3.84 -1.18
N PHE A 163 -8.20 -4.94 -1.34
CA PHE A 163 -6.80 -4.92 -1.75
C PHE A 163 -6.62 -4.24 -3.12
N ALA A 164 -7.39 -4.66 -4.11
CA ALA A 164 -7.31 -4.09 -5.45
C ALA A 164 -7.80 -2.63 -5.47
N GLY A 165 -8.93 -2.34 -4.82
CA GLY A 165 -9.51 -1.00 -4.76
C GLY A 165 -8.58 0.01 -4.13
N MET A 166 -7.91 -0.35 -3.03
CA MET A 166 -6.92 0.51 -2.39
C MET A 166 -5.74 0.79 -3.33
N ASN A 167 -5.17 -0.24 -3.94
CA ASN A 167 -4.03 -0.07 -4.84
C ASN A 167 -4.37 0.80 -6.06
N MET A 168 -5.53 0.56 -6.69
CA MET A 168 -5.99 1.39 -7.81
C MET A 168 -6.33 2.81 -7.36
N GLY A 169 -6.94 2.97 -6.17
CA GLY A 169 -7.22 4.28 -5.57
C GLY A 169 -5.94 5.10 -5.35
N VAL A 170 -4.88 4.48 -4.85
CA VAL A 170 -3.57 5.13 -4.68
C VAL A 170 -2.98 5.57 -6.03
N ILE A 171 -3.16 4.79 -7.10
CA ILE A 171 -2.72 5.19 -8.44
C ILE A 171 -3.46 6.44 -8.90
N ILE A 172 -4.78 6.45 -8.77
CA ILE A 172 -5.62 7.56 -9.22
C ILE A 172 -5.31 8.84 -8.42
N LEU A 173 -5.42 8.74 -7.09
CA LEU A 173 -5.21 9.88 -6.19
C LEU A 173 -3.75 10.37 -6.21
N GLY A 174 -2.80 9.46 -6.26
CA GLY A 174 -1.38 9.78 -6.36
C GLY A 174 -1.05 10.49 -7.67
N SER A 175 -1.65 10.05 -8.79
CA SER A 175 -1.49 10.71 -10.09
C SER A 175 -2.13 12.11 -10.10
N LEU A 176 -3.32 12.27 -9.52
CA LEU A 176 -3.97 13.57 -9.36
C LEU A 176 -3.13 14.53 -8.50
N ALA A 177 -2.64 14.05 -7.36
CA ALA A 177 -1.76 14.84 -6.50
C ALA A 177 -0.45 15.22 -7.22
N GLY A 178 0.15 14.30 -7.97
CA GLY A 178 1.33 14.56 -8.81
C GLY A 178 1.11 15.70 -9.79
N ILE A 179 -0.03 15.70 -10.50
CA ILE A 179 -0.38 16.75 -11.45
C ILE A 179 -0.69 18.07 -10.75
N LEU A 180 -1.58 18.04 -9.73
CA LEU A 180 -2.14 19.27 -9.16
C LEU A 180 -1.18 19.94 -8.17
N LEU A 181 -0.50 19.17 -7.31
CA LEU A 181 0.36 19.72 -6.26
C LEU A 181 1.81 19.86 -6.72
N PHE A 182 2.32 18.86 -7.43
CA PHE A 182 3.72 18.81 -7.84
C PHE A 182 3.96 19.22 -9.30
N LYS A 183 2.89 19.51 -10.06
CA LYS A 183 2.94 19.91 -11.49
C LYS A 183 3.76 18.93 -12.33
N GLU A 184 3.69 17.64 -11.99
CA GLU A 184 4.38 16.58 -12.73
C GLU A 184 3.83 16.45 -14.15
N LYS A 185 4.73 16.34 -15.13
CA LYS A 185 4.37 16.06 -16.51
C LYS A 185 4.15 14.55 -16.67
N MET A 186 2.93 14.15 -16.89
CA MET A 186 2.59 12.76 -17.16
C MET A 186 2.71 12.44 -18.65
N THR A 187 3.21 11.24 -18.95
CA THR A 187 3.21 10.72 -20.33
C THR A 187 1.81 10.24 -20.73
N LYS A 188 1.57 10.08 -22.03
CA LYS A 188 0.30 9.49 -22.53
C LYS A 188 0.04 8.10 -21.92
N TRP A 189 1.07 7.31 -21.70
CA TRP A 189 0.98 5.99 -21.08
C TRP A 189 0.55 6.05 -19.61
N ASN A 190 1.02 7.06 -18.85
CA ASN A 190 0.58 7.25 -17.48
C ASN A 190 -0.92 7.61 -17.41
N TYR A 191 -1.42 8.50 -18.29
CA TYR A 191 -2.85 8.81 -18.38
C TYR A 191 -3.68 7.58 -18.72
N PHE A 192 -3.21 6.76 -19.68
CA PHE A 192 -3.84 5.50 -20.03
C PHE A 192 -3.87 4.53 -18.84
N GLY A 193 -2.78 4.42 -18.07
CA GLY A 193 -2.72 3.62 -16.86
C GLY A 193 -3.73 4.08 -15.78
N VAL A 194 -3.90 5.39 -15.58
CA VAL A 194 -4.90 5.94 -14.65
C VAL A 194 -6.33 5.61 -15.12
N LEU A 195 -6.59 5.71 -16.43
CA LEU A 195 -7.90 5.31 -17.00
C LEU A 195 -8.17 3.83 -16.75
N LEU A 196 -7.19 2.95 -16.99
CA LEU A 196 -7.32 1.51 -16.69
C LEU A 196 -7.55 1.24 -15.19
N ALA A 197 -6.93 2.02 -14.30
CA ALA A 197 -7.17 1.89 -12.85
C ALA A 197 -8.63 2.20 -12.49
N ILE A 198 -9.22 3.24 -13.08
CA ILE A 198 -10.64 3.58 -12.89
C ILE A 198 -11.53 2.45 -13.41
N ILE A 199 -11.27 1.96 -14.63
CA ILE A 199 -12.02 0.87 -15.24
C ILE A 199 -11.92 -0.40 -14.37
N SER A 200 -10.73 -0.72 -13.85
CA SER A 200 -10.53 -1.87 -12.95
C SER A 200 -11.41 -1.78 -11.72
N ILE A 201 -11.45 -0.62 -11.04
CA ILE A 201 -12.31 -0.43 -9.86
C ILE A 201 -13.78 -0.66 -10.21
N ILE A 202 -14.24 -0.09 -11.34
CA ILE A 202 -15.64 -0.25 -11.78
C ILE A 202 -15.95 -1.73 -12.03
N ILE A 203 -15.10 -2.46 -12.77
CA ILE A 203 -15.29 -3.88 -13.05
C ILE A 203 -15.32 -4.71 -11.77
N ILE A 204 -14.37 -4.48 -10.85
CA ILE A 204 -14.30 -5.21 -9.58
C ILE A 204 -15.53 -4.90 -8.70
N THR A 205 -15.98 -3.65 -8.68
CA THR A 205 -17.18 -3.28 -7.93
C THR A 205 -18.44 -3.93 -8.52
N LEU A 206 -18.60 -3.91 -9.85
CA LEU A 206 -19.72 -4.58 -10.53
C LEU A 206 -19.73 -6.09 -10.32
N SER A 207 -18.55 -6.70 -10.15
CA SER A 207 -18.45 -8.14 -9.83
C SER A 207 -18.99 -8.51 -8.45
N GLN A 208 -19.21 -7.54 -7.56
CA GLN A 208 -19.80 -7.75 -6.24
C GLN A 208 -21.34 -7.69 -6.27
N LEU A 209 -21.92 -7.11 -7.31
CA LEU A 209 -23.37 -6.94 -7.45
C LEU A 209 -24.08 -8.16 -8.07
N LYS A 210 -23.30 -9.14 -8.50
CA LYS A 210 -23.77 -10.41 -9.05
C LYS A 210 -23.48 -11.55 -8.07
#